data_2964acf4b86c419e85cb102fe703fc89
#
_entry.id   2964acf4b86c419e85cb102fe703fc89
#
_cell.length_a   1.000
_cell.length_b   1.000
_cell.length_c   1.000
_cell.angle_alpha   90.00
_cell.angle_beta   90.00
_cell.angle_gamma   90.00
#
_symmetry.space_group_name_H-M   'P 1'
#
loop_
_entity.id
_entity.type
_entity.pdbx_description
1 polymer ?
#
loop_
_entity_poly.entity_id
_entity_poly.type
_entity_poly.pdbx_seq_one_letter_code
_entity_poly.pdbx_strand_id
1 'polypeptide(L)'
;MKRITFSVMMALASIVANAQETAATWTATLNTTEKVADLQRGAPMTIDNEGNAIVTGTYTTDVEFASSYLEPIATSAFVAKYDKAGDKKWAAGLKGAATIKAVANDAEGNIYVAGNFADIVEILDGTGEQKATINGKEGVTRQISAFIVKYSKDGDYVASKVIIPEQARNDEGYGDPDPEFIPNKLLASNGKVYLAASFQGNSKINDLTLVGQYGSMFGIYTLDVPTLAVVSLSADFAQAELVAQMAATDNETEVGYCAEDVNFTTDGSKVYVAFVAYGDNLTLKSANGSKQITDLLNGVIGEETKYERAFIVATIENGDIAAMQTYHSKIDENIRIAKFNTVDEMAFKNGNLYLAGTFNETFPFDNSKAYKGGCDTYIACLKASDLSKNWALTSGYDEGDVMKKAEVVTGMAVFDDEVHLTGWAEATSGHVVETPLNFFADNDVVPSSMRLVEGAKALFATSVANNGGYTIAQSDNKAEENATEGVYTYKFYDDDDNGETGVGSVLADDNTIGWDGNTVTLAKAADVELFSANGTLVLAAKNTTKLSLTNVARGVYMVKAGKKTAKIVF
;
A
#
# COMPACT_ATOMS: atom_id res chain seq x y z
N MET A 1 28.79 -38.82 -47.57
CA MET A 1 27.97 -38.85 -46.33
C MET A 1 27.98 -37.47 -45.75
N LYS A 2 26.93 -36.71 -46.04
CA LYS A 2 26.74 -35.37 -45.48
C LYS A 2 25.83 -35.51 -44.24
N ARG A 3 26.34 -35.17 -43.07
CA ARG A 3 25.56 -35.07 -41.85
C ARG A 3 24.75 -33.77 -41.90
N ILE A 4 23.45 -33.88 -41.95
CA ILE A 4 22.50 -32.77 -41.78
C ILE A 4 22.26 -32.65 -40.28
N THR A 5 22.74 -31.56 -39.69
CA THR A 5 22.45 -31.19 -38.30
C THR A 5 21.13 -30.43 -38.31
N PHE A 6 20.10 -31.05 -37.79
CA PHE A 6 18.81 -30.38 -37.51
C PHE A 6 18.96 -29.56 -36.21
N SER A 7 19.09 -28.25 -36.34
CA SER A 7 18.91 -27.34 -35.21
C SER A 7 17.42 -27.18 -34.98
N VAL A 8 16.93 -27.82 -33.94
CA VAL A 8 15.59 -27.54 -33.41
C VAL A 8 15.69 -26.22 -32.69
N MET A 9 15.26 -25.15 -33.33
CA MET A 9 14.92 -23.88 -32.66
C MET A 9 13.65 -24.13 -31.85
N MET A 10 13.78 -24.38 -30.56
CA MET A 10 12.69 -24.19 -29.64
C MET A 10 12.40 -22.69 -29.58
N ALA A 11 11.41 -22.25 -30.34
CA ALA A 11 10.72 -21.02 -30.04
C ALA A 11 9.92 -21.27 -28.74
N LEU A 12 10.45 -20.85 -27.61
CA LEU A 12 9.64 -20.55 -26.45
C LEU A 12 8.70 -19.43 -26.91
N ALA A 13 7.50 -19.77 -27.33
CA ALA A 13 6.40 -18.86 -27.32
C ALA A 13 6.14 -18.59 -25.82
N SER A 14 6.71 -17.52 -25.30
CA SER A 14 6.20 -16.87 -24.11
C SER A 14 4.75 -16.59 -24.43
N ILE A 15 3.84 -17.35 -23.84
CA ILE A 15 2.45 -16.97 -23.70
C ILE A 15 2.50 -15.78 -22.76
N VAL A 16 2.69 -14.59 -23.30
CA VAL A 16 2.28 -13.37 -22.66
C VAL A 16 0.75 -13.52 -22.58
N ALA A 17 0.27 -14.00 -21.44
CA ALA A 17 -1.09 -13.77 -21.09
C ALA A 17 -1.22 -12.23 -21.08
N ASN A 18 -1.75 -11.67 -22.17
CA ASN A 18 -2.20 -10.30 -22.16
C ASN A 18 -3.25 -10.27 -21.06
N ALA A 19 -2.89 -9.79 -19.89
CA ALA A 19 -3.86 -9.37 -18.91
C ALA A 19 -4.72 -8.35 -19.66
N GLN A 20 -5.92 -8.74 -20.00
CA GLN A 20 -6.85 -7.87 -20.70
C GLN A 20 -7.18 -6.79 -19.70
N GLU A 21 -6.84 -5.57 -20.04
CA GLU A 21 -7.13 -4.39 -19.23
C GLU A 21 -8.64 -4.41 -18.91
N THR A 22 -9.00 -4.60 -17.66
CA THR A 22 -10.39 -4.48 -17.21
C THR A 22 -10.82 -3.05 -17.53
N ALA A 23 -11.91 -2.87 -18.26
CA ALA A 23 -12.39 -1.55 -18.59
C ALA A 23 -12.83 -0.84 -17.31
N ALA A 24 -12.28 0.34 -17.06
CA ALA A 24 -12.73 1.16 -15.96
C ALA A 24 -14.20 1.55 -16.17
N THR A 25 -15.00 1.47 -15.11
CA THR A 25 -16.40 1.91 -15.12
C THR A 25 -16.47 3.41 -15.40
N TRP A 26 -15.54 4.17 -14.83
CA TRP A 26 -15.34 5.58 -15.15
C TRP A 26 -13.89 6.00 -14.96
N THR A 27 -13.52 7.11 -15.53
CA THR A 27 -12.21 7.75 -15.36
C THR A 27 -12.42 9.24 -15.10
N ALA A 28 -11.77 9.76 -14.07
CA ALA A 28 -11.76 11.19 -13.77
C ALA A 28 -10.32 11.69 -13.75
N THR A 29 -10.12 12.92 -14.21
CA THR A 29 -8.81 13.59 -14.21
C THR A 29 -8.92 14.87 -13.40
N LEU A 30 -7.95 15.08 -12.51
CA LEU A 30 -7.77 16.29 -11.73
C LEU A 30 -6.38 16.84 -12.00
N ASN A 31 -6.30 18.06 -12.49
CA ASN A 31 -5.03 18.75 -12.69
C ASN A 31 -4.61 19.40 -11.38
N THR A 32 -3.40 19.16 -10.96
CA THR A 32 -2.74 19.82 -9.84
C THR A 32 -1.36 20.26 -10.25
N THR A 33 -0.78 21.22 -9.54
CA THR A 33 0.53 21.77 -9.91
C THR A 33 1.69 21.07 -9.24
N GLU A 34 1.44 20.04 -8.43
CA GLU A 34 2.52 19.35 -7.75
C GLU A 34 3.07 18.20 -8.59
N LYS A 35 4.40 18.24 -8.82
CA LYS A 35 5.12 17.01 -9.15
C LYS A 35 4.98 16.11 -7.93
N VAL A 36 4.53 14.89 -8.12
CA VAL A 36 4.66 13.85 -7.10
C VAL A 36 6.17 13.60 -6.93
N ALA A 37 6.80 14.43 -6.10
CA ALA A 37 8.24 14.34 -5.82
C ALA A 37 8.54 13.34 -4.71
N ASP A 38 7.51 12.93 -3.97
CA ASP A 38 7.64 11.98 -2.89
C ASP A 38 7.24 10.59 -3.41
N LEU A 39 8.26 9.85 -3.78
CA LEU A 39 8.16 8.50 -4.36
C LEU A 39 7.64 7.45 -3.40
N GLN A 40 7.58 7.75 -2.13
CA GLN A 40 7.36 6.73 -1.11
C GLN A 40 5.89 6.35 -0.96
N ARG A 41 4.94 7.23 -1.32
CA ARG A 41 3.50 6.91 -1.25
C ARG A 41 2.72 7.73 -2.27
N GLY A 42 1.86 7.07 -3.04
CA GLY A 42 0.84 7.76 -3.81
C GLY A 42 -0.11 8.56 -2.92
N ALA A 43 -0.90 9.48 -3.48
CA ALA A 43 -1.89 10.20 -2.70
C ALA A 43 -2.89 9.22 -2.07
N PRO A 44 -3.19 9.35 -0.76
CA PRO A 44 -4.09 8.40 -0.08
C PRO A 44 -5.49 8.45 -0.68
N MET A 45 -6.12 7.28 -0.82
CA MET A 45 -7.51 7.15 -1.25
C MET A 45 -8.20 6.01 -0.51
N THR A 46 -9.54 6.08 -0.49
CA THR A 46 -10.38 5.01 0.05
C THR A 46 -11.70 4.94 -0.70
N ILE A 47 -12.47 3.88 -0.47
CA ILE A 47 -13.80 3.67 -1.03
C ILE A 47 -14.75 3.45 0.14
N ASP A 48 -15.89 4.14 0.16
CA ASP A 48 -16.90 3.94 1.17
C ASP A 48 -17.78 2.70 0.89
N ASN A 49 -18.63 2.35 1.86
CA ASN A 49 -19.49 1.17 1.76
C ASN A 49 -20.56 1.26 0.66
N GLU A 50 -20.79 2.46 0.11
CA GLU A 50 -21.71 2.69 -1.00
C GLU A 50 -21.00 2.62 -2.37
N GLY A 51 -19.68 2.39 -2.37
CA GLY A 51 -18.85 2.36 -3.57
C GLY A 51 -18.43 3.75 -4.05
N ASN A 52 -18.53 4.78 -3.21
CA ASN A 52 -18.06 6.11 -3.59
C ASN A 52 -16.56 6.22 -3.37
N ALA A 53 -15.86 6.81 -4.33
CA ALA A 53 -14.42 7.02 -4.24
C ALA A 53 -14.10 8.32 -3.50
N ILE A 54 -13.22 8.23 -2.52
CA ILE A 54 -12.65 9.36 -1.78
C ILE A 54 -11.18 9.46 -2.15
N VAL A 55 -10.80 10.57 -2.76
CA VAL A 55 -9.45 10.83 -3.23
C VAL A 55 -8.89 12.06 -2.55
N THR A 56 -7.58 12.08 -2.35
CA THR A 56 -6.89 13.21 -1.75
C THR A 56 -5.74 13.66 -2.63
N GLY A 57 -5.24 14.84 -2.37
CA GLY A 57 -4.08 15.38 -3.08
C GLY A 57 -3.73 16.77 -2.58
N THR A 58 -2.83 17.42 -3.30
CA THR A 58 -2.43 18.80 -3.06
C THR A 58 -2.76 19.68 -4.28
N TYR A 59 -2.92 20.96 -4.06
CA TYR A 59 -3.19 21.92 -5.12
C TYR A 59 -2.50 23.25 -4.82
N THR A 60 -2.02 23.92 -5.86
CA THR A 60 -1.39 25.24 -5.82
C THR A 60 -2.06 26.23 -6.76
N THR A 61 -3.06 25.78 -7.50
CA THR A 61 -3.96 26.60 -8.34
C THR A 61 -5.41 26.34 -7.95
N ASP A 62 -6.30 27.22 -8.35
CA ASP A 62 -7.73 27.07 -8.10
C ASP A 62 -8.27 25.76 -8.65
N VAL A 63 -9.10 25.10 -7.84
CA VAL A 63 -9.78 23.85 -8.22
C VAL A 63 -11.29 24.06 -8.18
N GLU A 64 -11.94 23.86 -9.33
CA GLU A 64 -13.39 23.81 -9.44
C GLU A 64 -13.87 22.36 -9.41
N PHE A 65 -14.69 22.02 -8.42
CA PHE A 65 -15.17 20.66 -8.22
C PHE A 65 -16.64 20.65 -7.78
N ALA A 66 -17.53 20.20 -8.66
CA ALA A 66 -18.97 20.24 -8.43
C ALA A 66 -19.44 21.67 -8.04
N SER A 67 -19.93 21.85 -6.81
CA SER A 67 -20.31 23.15 -6.25
C SER A 67 -19.21 23.84 -5.47
N SER A 68 -18.05 23.19 -5.32
CA SER A 68 -16.94 23.71 -4.52
C SER A 68 -15.94 24.47 -5.40
N TYR A 69 -15.46 25.59 -4.88
CA TYR A 69 -14.37 26.36 -5.45
C TYR A 69 -13.26 26.52 -4.41
N LEU A 70 -12.11 25.92 -4.67
CA LEU A 70 -11.00 25.90 -3.74
C LEU A 70 -9.88 26.80 -4.26
N GLU A 71 -9.61 27.88 -3.52
CA GLU A 71 -8.47 28.78 -3.76
C GLU A 71 -7.32 28.39 -2.82
N PRO A 72 -6.11 28.13 -3.34
CA PRO A 72 -4.99 27.78 -2.48
C PRO A 72 -4.35 28.99 -1.79
N ILE A 73 -3.74 28.70 -0.63
CA ILE A 73 -2.67 29.53 -0.06
C ILE A 73 -1.48 28.60 0.08
N ALA A 74 -0.38 28.89 -0.64
CA ALA A 74 0.75 27.97 -0.75
C ALA A 74 0.32 26.58 -1.28
N THR A 75 1.03 25.50 -0.94
CA THR A 75 0.63 24.14 -1.25
C THR A 75 -0.46 23.69 -0.30
N SER A 76 -1.70 23.75 -0.76
CA SER A 76 -2.90 23.37 0.00
C SER A 76 -3.29 21.93 -0.30
N ALA A 77 -4.01 21.29 0.63
CA ALA A 77 -4.49 19.92 0.43
C ALA A 77 -6.01 19.88 0.19
N PHE A 78 -6.47 18.86 -0.52
CA PHE A 78 -7.89 18.63 -0.76
C PHE A 78 -8.29 17.18 -0.46
N VAL A 79 -9.58 17.00 -0.19
CA VAL A 79 -10.27 15.71 -0.22
C VAL A 79 -11.49 15.86 -1.11
N ALA A 80 -11.70 14.92 -2.04
CA ALA A 80 -12.81 14.97 -2.97
C ALA A 80 -13.54 13.63 -3.04
N LYS A 81 -14.86 13.69 -3.22
CA LYS A 81 -15.72 12.51 -3.33
C LYS A 81 -16.36 12.44 -4.72
N TYR A 82 -16.24 11.28 -5.33
CA TYR A 82 -16.97 10.86 -6.52
C TYR A 82 -17.94 9.75 -6.14
N ASP A 83 -19.13 9.73 -6.70
CA ASP A 83 -19.98 8.57 -6.54
C ASP A 83 -19.54 7.42 -7.46
N LYS A 84 -20.13 6.25 -7.26
CA LYS A 84 -19.82 5.04 -8.04
C LYS A 84 -20.12 5.17 -9.55
N ALA A 85 -20.87 6.19 -9.98
CA ALA A 85 -21.08 6.51 -11.39
C ALA A 85 -20.02 7.47 -11.94
N GLY A 86 -19.12 8.00 -11.10
CA GLY A 86 -18.10 8.96 -11.46
C GLY A 86 -18.53 10.41 -11.38
N ASP A 87 -19.72 10.67 -10.85
CA ASP A 87 -20.21 12.03 -10.67
C ASP A 87 -19.51 12.68 -9.48
N LYS A 88 -19.00 13.89 -9.71
CA LYS A 88 -18.39 14.71 -8.66
C LYS A 88 -19.44 15.10 -7.63
N LYS A 89 -19.22 14.75 -6.36
CA LYS A 89 -20.16 15.08 -5.26
C LYS A 89 -19.76 16.35 -4.57
N TRP A 90 -18.57 16.38 -4.00
CA TRP A 90 -18.03 17.53 -3.28
C TRP A 90 -16.51 17.45 -3.18
N ALA A 91 -15.88 18.59 -2.92
CA ALA A 91 -14.49 18.66 -2.51
C ALA A 91 -14.34 19.66 -1.36
N ALA A 92 -13.56 19.29 -0.36
CA ALA A 92 -13.21 20.11 0.78
C ALA A 92 -11.71 20.43 0.75
N GLY A 93 -11.34 21.62 1.21
CA GLY A 93 -9.98 22.13 1.18
C GLY A 93 -9.36 22.28 2.57
N LEU A 94 -8.06 22.06 2.64
CA LEU A 94 -7.18 22.45 3.73
C LEU A 94 -6.27 23.57 3.19
N LYS A 95 -6.73 24.80 3.33
CA LYS A 95 -6.12 25.98 2.71
C LYS A 95 -4.99 26.51 3.59
N GLY A 96 -3.75 26.36 3.11
CA GLY A 96 -2.53 26.65 3.83
C GLY A 96 -1.46 25.59 3.54
N ALA A 97 -0.27 25.71 4.10
CA ALA A 97 0.79 24.72 3.90
C ALA A 97 0.42 23.39 4.58
N ALA A 98 -0.30 22.53 3.86
CA ALA A 98 -0.83 21.25 4.35
C ALA A 98 -0.66 20.12 3.35
N THR A 99 -0.44 18.92 3.85
CA THR A 99 -0.36 17.67 3.06
C THR A 99 -1.17 16.59 3.77
N ILE A 100 -2.07 15.90 3.05
CA ILE A 100 -2.76 14.72 3.56
C ILE A 100 -1.84 13.51 3.37
N LYS A 101 -1.67 12.73 4.43
CA LYS A 101 -0.84 11.51 4.46
C LYS A 101 -1.66 10.24 4.61
N ALA A 102 -2.89 10.33 5.11
CA ALA A 102 -3.77 9.20 5.28
C ALA A 102 -5.24 9.59 5.18
N VAL A 103 -6.07 8.69 4.69
CA VAL A 103 -7.52 8.83 4.60
C VAL A 103 -8.21 7.53 4.99
N ALA A 104 -9.34 7.63 5.68
CA ALA A 104 -10.20 6.50 6.02
C ALA A 104 -11.67 6.94 6.00
N ASN A 105 -12.56 5.97 5.92
CA ASN A 105 -14.00 6.18 6.12
C ASN A 105 -14.53 5.19 7.15
N ASP A 106 -15.58 5.58 7.89
CA ASP A 106 -16.31 4.70 8.80
C ASP A 106 -17.53 4.04 8.12
N ALA A 107 -18.22 3.18 8.87
CA ALA A 107 -19.40 2.48 8.38
C ALA A 107 -20.57 3.42 8.04
N GLU A 108 -20.63 4.59 8.66
CA GLU A 108 -21.63 5.65 8.41
C GLU A 108 -21.27 6.51 7.20
N GLY A 109 -20.09 6.30 6.61
CA GLY A 109 -19.56 7.03 5.47
C GLY A 109 -18.90 8.36 5.83
N ASN A 110 -18.68 8.66 7.12
CA ASN A 110 -17.85 9.80 7.50
C ASN A 110 -16.42 9.59 7.05
N ILE A 111 -15.76 10.67 6.67
CA ILE A 111 -14.41 10.64 6.10
C ILE A 111 -13.44 11.30 7.08
N TYR A 112 -12.34 10.63 7.32
CA TYR A 112 -11.26 11.08 8.17
C TYR A 112 -10.01 11.26 7.33
N VAL A 113 -9.37 12.41 7.44
CA VAL A 113 -8.08 12.70 6.81
C VAL A 113 -7.08 13.11 7.87
N ALA A 114 -5.86 12.62 7.76
CA ALA A 114 -4.75 13.03 8.63
C ALA A 114 -3.55 13.42 7.78
N GLY A 115 -2.77 14.36 8.29
CA GLY A 115 -1.59 14.84 7.58
C GLY A 115 -0.80 15.85 8.39
N ASN A 116 0.11 16.51 7.72
CA ASN A 116 1.01 17.50 8.28
C ASN A 116 0.69 18.90 7.78
N PHE A 117 0.99 19.89 8.62
CA PHE A 117 0.82 21.28 8.26
C PHE A 117 1.81 22.19 9.00
N ALA A 118 2.01 23.38 8.44
CA ALA A 118 2.78 24.44 9.05
C ALA A 118 1.90 25.68 9.26
N ASP A 119 2.20 26.40 10.34
CA ASP A 119 1.57 27.68 10.69
C ASP A 119 0.04 27.58 10.83
N ILE A 120 -0.72 28.18 9.91
CA ILE A 120 -2.19 28.27 9.97
C ILE A 120 -2.79 27.61 8.74
N VAL A 121 -3.85 26.79 8.99
CA VAL A 121 -4.63 26.16 7.92
C VAL A 121 -6.11 26.44 8.15
N GLU A 122 -6.78 26.94 7.12
CA GLU A 122 -8.24 27.09 7.05
C GLU A 122 -8.86 25.80 6.55
N ILE A 123 -9.84 25.25 7.29
CA ILE A 123 -10.57 24.05 6.91
C ILE A 123 -11.86 24.49 6.21
N LEU A 124 -11.96 24.11 4.94
CA LEU A 124 -13.15 24.33 4.13
C LEU A 124 -14.01 23.05 4.14
N ASP A 125 -15.32 23.20 4.03
CA ASP A 125 -16.24 22.07 3.84
C ASP A 125 -16.44 21.72 2.35
N GLY A 126 -17.33 20.75 2.08
CA GLY A 126 -17.69 20.31 0.73
C GLY A 126 -18.43 21.35 -0.13
N THR A 127 -18.77 22.52 0.42
CA THR A 127 -19.29 23.67 -0.32
C THR A 127 -18.22 24.73 -0.62
N GLY A 128 -17.01 24.54 -0.10
CA GLY A 128 -15.91 25.50 -0.20
C GLY A 128 -15.95 26.60 0.87
N GLU A 129 -16.89 26.54 1.83
CA GLU A 129 -16.94 27.50 2.92
C GLU A 129 -15.96 27.15 4.04
N GLN A 130 -15.26 28.17 4.57
CA GLN A 130 -14.43 28.01 5.75
C GLN A 130 -15.27 27.72 7.00
N LYS A 131 -14.99 26.62 7.68
CA LYS A 131 -15.70 26.18 8.90
C LYS A 131 -14.83 26.23 10.14
N ALA A 132 -13.52 26.07 10.00
CA ALA A 132 -12.60 26.08 11.11
C ALA A 132 -11.23 26.61 10.68
N THR A 133 -10.40 26.91 11.67
CA THR A 133 -8.98 27.22 11.50
C THR A 133 -8.20 26.38 12.49
N ILE A 134 -7.13 25.75 12.04
CA ILE A 134 -6.16 25.06 12.88
C ILE A 134 -4.85 25.82 12.89
N ASN A 135 -4.23 25.89 14.07
CA ASN A 135 -2.95 26.55 14.27
C ASN A 135 -1.90 25.50 14.63
N GLY A 136 -0.82 25.49 13.90
CA GLY A 136 0.37 24.71 14.17
C GLY A 136 1.31 25.41 15.16
N LYS A 137 2.56 24.98 15.15
CA LYS A 137 3.60 25.63 15.96
C LYS A 137 3.95 26.98 15.35
N GLU A 138 3.84 28.04 16.16
CA GLU A 138 4.13 29.42 15.74
C GLU A 138 5.58 29.57 15.28
N GLY A 139 5.78 30.30 14.17
CA GLY A 139 7.11 30.63 13.62
C GLY A 139 7.80 29.49 12.87
N VAL A 140 7.11 28.39 12.61
CA VAL A 140 7.63 27.25 11.85
C VAL A 140 7.12 27.28 10.42
N THR A 141 8.02 27.20 9.45
CA THR A 141 7.69 27.24 8.02
C THR A 141 7.58 25.87 7.37
N ARG A 142 8.04 24.82 8.03
CA ARG A 142 7.94 23.44 7.55
C ARG A 142 6.78 22.70 8.22
N GLN A 143 6.28 21.65 7.55
CA GLN A 143 5.15 20.85 8.03
C GLN A 143 5.60 19.89 9.15
N ILE A 144 5.49 20.30 10.40
CA ILE A 144 5.87 19.52 11.59
C ILE A 144 4.71 19.22 12.53
N SER A 145 3.65 20.02 12.49
CA SER A 145 2.41 19.74 13.23
C SER A 145 1.53 18.79 12.43
N ALA A 146 0.72 17.99 13.14
CA ALA A 146 -0.22 17.08 12.50
C ALA A 146 -1.66 17.49 12.76
N PHE A 147 -2.54 17.13 11.84
CA PHE A 147 -3.98 17.29 11.96
C PHE A 147 -4.69 15.95 11.72
N ILE A 148 -5.87 15.83 12.29
CA ILE A 148 -6.92 14.90 11.89
C ILE A 148 -8.18 15.72 11.68
N VAL A 149 -8.85 15.58 10.54
CA VAL A 149 -10.12 16.27 10.24
C VAL A 149 -11.16 15.21 9.88
N LYS A 150 -12.37 15.41 10.41
CA LYS A 150 -13.55 14.61 10.12
C LYS A 150 -14.53 15.42 9.29
N TYR A 151 -14.96 14.83 8.18
CA TYR A 151 -16.09 15.30 7.37
C TYR A 151 -17.25 14.30 7.45
N SER A 152 -18.47 14.79 7.32
CA SER A 152 -19.63 13.93 7.09
C SER A 152 -19.53 13.28 5.70
N LYS A 153 -20.36 12.26 5.44
CA LYS A 153 -20.48 11.64 4.11
C LYS A 153 -20.87 12.65 3.01
N ASP A 154 -21.50 13.76 3.40
CA ASP A 154 -21.98 14.80 2.51
C ASP A 154 -21.00 15.99 2.38
N GLY A 155 -19.85 15.91 3.04
CA GLY A 155 -18.77 16.90 2.96
C GLY A 155 -18.79 17.97 4.05
N ASP A 156 -19.75 17.94 4.98
CA ASP A 156 -19.79 18.92 6.06
C ASP A 156 -18.60 18.70 7.01
N TYR A 157 -17.96 19.78 7.42
CA TYR A 157 -16.98 19.71 8.51
C TYR A 157 -17.65 19.30 9.82
N VAL A 158 -17.10 18.30 10.50
CA VAL A 158 -17.63 17.79 11.78
C VAL A 158 -16.71 18.13 12.94
N ALA A 159 -15.43 17.80 12.83
CA ALA A 159 -14.46 17.99 13.91
C ALA A 159 -13.02 18.01 13.37
N SER A 160 -12.11 18.56 14.14
CA SER A 160 -10.68 18.44 13.90
C SER A 160 -9.89 18.28 15.19
N LYS A 161 -8.71 17.67 15.07
CA LYS A 161 -7.73 17.51 16.13
C LYS A 161 -6.36 17.94 15.62
N VAL A 162 -5.65 18.74 16.41
CA VAL A 162 -4.28 19.15 16.15
C VAL A 162 -3.36 18.44 17.13
N ILE A 163 -2.20 18.01 16.64
CA ILE A 163 -1.12 17.43 17.42
C ILE A 163 0.12 18.28 17.15
N ILE A 164 0.60 18.94 18.21
CA ILE A 164 1.80 19.77 18.16
C ILE A 164 2.87 19.05 18.98
N PRO A 165 3.94 18.56 18.37
CA PRO A 165 5.01 17.90 19.10
C PRO A 165 5.89 18.93 19.84
N GLU A 166 6.40 18.52 21.01
CA GLU A 166 7.30 19.28 21.85
C GLU A 166 8.62 18.51 21.99
N GLN A 167 9.72 19.21 22.29
CA GLN A 167 10.99 18.55 22.54
C GLN A 167 10.87 17.56 23.71
N ALA A 168 11.47 16.38 23.57
CA ALA A 168 11.50 15.39 24.65
C ALA A 168 12.48 15.78 25.76
N ARG A 169 13.47 16.62 25.45
CA ARG A 169 14.51 17.10 26.38
C ARG A 169 14.28 18.52 26.83
N ASN A 170 14.82 18.82 28.01
CA ASN A 170 14.84 20.19 28.55
C ASN A 170 16.14 20.96 28.21
N ASP A 171 17.11 20.33 27.55
CA ASP A 171 18.40 20.94 27.23
C ASP A 171 18.40 21.43 25.78
N GLU A 172 18.87 22.65 25.57
CA GLU A 172 19.12 23.16 24.24
C GLU A 172 20.33 22.45 23.63
N GLY A 173 20.09 21.31 22.93
CA GLY A 173 21.12 20.60 22.17
C GLY A 173 21.48 21.36 20.90
N TYR A 174 22.75 21.47 20.61
CA TYR A 174 23.20 22.11 19.36
C TYR A 174 22.85 21.22 18.17
N GLY A 175 21.94 21.69 17.30
CA GLY A 175 21.58 20.99 16.05
C GLY A 175 20.46 19.96 16.17
N ASP A 176 19.67 19.96 17.24
CA ASP A 176 18.49 19.14 17.32
C ASP A 176 17.50 19.45 16.18
N PRO A 177 16.96 18.42 15.49
CA PRO A 177 15.85 18.64 14.59
C PRO A 177 14.63 19.14 15.39
N ASP A 178 13.82 19.99 14.77
CA ASP A 178 12.55 20.35 15.38
C ASP A 178 11.70 19.09 15.59
N PRO A 179 10.97 19.00 16.71
CA PRO A 179 10.04 17.90 16.93
C PRO A 179 8.99 17.83 15.81
N GLU A 180 8.65 16.61 15.40
CA GLU A 180 7.65 16.39 14.36
C GLU A 180 6.71 15.23 14.68
N PHE A 181 5.52 15.25 14.09
CA PHE A 181 4.56 14.16 14.16
C PHE A 181 4.02 13.88 12.76
N ILE A 182 4.30 12.69 12.23
CA ILE A 182 3.99 12.31 10.86
C ILE A 182 2.95 11.19 10.87
N PRO A 183 1.68 11.48 10.52
CA PRO A 183 0.68 10.45 10.27
C PRO A 183 1.10 9.54 9.11
N ASN A 184 1.00 8.22 9.29
CA ASN A 184 1.32 7.24 8.26
C ASN A 184 0.08 6.54 7.73
N LYS A 185 -0.85 6.13 8.61
CA LYS A 185 -2.06 5.41 8.22
C LYS A 185 -3.22 5.76 9.13
N LEU A 186 -4.41 5.84 8.54
CA LEU A 186 -5.69 5.91 9.23
C LEU A 186 -6.55 4.68 8.94
N LEU A 187 -7.34 4.28 9.92
CA LEU A 187 -8.41 3.31 9.76
C LEU A 187 -9.54 3.65 10.74
N ALA A 188 -10.78 3.63 10.26
CA ALA A 188 -11.94 3.82 11.13
C ALA A 188 -12.70 2.49 11.28
N SER A 189 -12.94 2.06 12.50
CA SER A 189 -13.62 0.81 12.79
C SER A 189 -14.27 0.86 14.17
N ASN A 190 -15.52 0.38 14.25
CA ASN A 190 -16.27 0.24 15.52
C ASN A 190 -16.31 1.51 16.37
N GLY A 191 -16.54 2.68 15.74
CA GLY A 191 -16.64 3.98 16.43
C GLY A 191 -15.29 4.52 16.93
N LYS A 192 -14.18 3.91 16.55
CA LYS A 192 -12.82 4.39 16.81
C LYS A 192 -12.12 4.76 15.51
N VAL A 193 -11.20 5.71 15.59
CA VAL A 193 -10.27 6.09 14.54
C VAL A 193 -8.86 5.72 14.99
N TYR A 194 -8.22 4.85 14.28
CA TYR A 194 -6.85 4.42 14.55
C TYR A 194 -5.89 5.19 13.67
N LEU A 195 -4.77 5.61 14.26
CA LEU A 195 -3.72 6.37 13.60
C LEU A 195 -2.37 5.73 13.89
N ALA A 196 -1.65 5.31 12.85
CA ALA A 196 -0.23 5.02 12.94
C ALA A 196 0.57 6.28 12.63
N ALA A 197 1.62 6.52 13.39
CA ALA A 197 2.48 7.68 13.20
C ALA A 197 3.94 7.40 13.59
N SER A 198 4.84 8.11 12.93
CA SER A 198 6.20 8.35 13.37
C SER A 198 6.26 9.73 14.02
N PHE A 199 6.99 9.88 15.12
CA PHE A 199 7.13 11.16 15.79
C PHE A 199 8.52 11.31 16.43
N GLN A 200 8.97 12.55 16.54
CA GLN A 200 10.14 12.98 17.31
C GLN A 200 9.69 13.98 18.36
N GLY A 201 10.30 13.89 19.54
CA GLY A 201 9.84 14.67 20.69
C GLY A 201 8.60 14.07 21.35
N ASN A 202 8.07 14.77 22.34
CA ASN A 202 6.83 14.38 23.03
C ASN A 202 5.60 14.89 22.27
N SER A 203 4.55 14.07 22.24
CA SER A 203 3.29 14.47 21.62
C SER A 203 2.11 14.22 22.53
N LYS A 204 1.21 15.20 22.64
CA LYS A 204 0.03 15.10 23.47
C LYS A 204 -1.24 15.04 22.62
N ILE A 205 -2.04 14.00 22.83
CA ILE A 205 -3.33 13.82 22.18
C ILE A 205 -4.38 13.67 23.29
N ASN A 206 -5.12 14.73 23.60
CA ASN A 206 -5.99 14.81 24.78
C ASN A 206 -5.18 14.55 26.08
N ASP A 207 -5.57 13.53 26.84
CA ASP A 207 -4.87 13.12 28.08
C ASP A 207 -3.75 12.09 27.81
N LEU A 208 -3.67 11.55 26.59
CA LEU A 208 -2.60 10.64 26.20
C LEU A 208 -1.33 11.44 25.92
N THR A 209 -0.24 11.08 26.59
CA THR A 209 1.09 11.58 26.27
C THR A 209 1.92 10.46 25.62
N LEU A 210 2.33 10.69 24.38
CA LEU A 210 3.31 9.87 23.68
C LEU A 210 4.70 10.43 24.04
N VAL A 211 5.50 9.64 24.71
CA VAL A 211 6.85 10.05 25.12
C VAL A 211 7.82 9.70 24.01
N GLY A 212 8.44 10.73 23.43
CA GLY A 212 9.49 10.58 22.44
C GLY A 212 10.76 9.97 23.04
N GLN A 213 11.57 9.42 22.18
CA GLN A 213 12.85 8.84 22.51
C GLN A 213 13.98 9.78 22.10
N TYR A 214 15.10 9.69 22.81
CA TYR A 214 16.30 10.40 22.46
C TYR A 214 17.52 9.48 22.62
N GLY A 215 18.56 9.76 21.85
CA GLY A 215 19.78 8.98 21.88
C GLY A 215 21.01 9.86 21.83
N SER A 216 22.14 9.35 22.28
CA SER A 216 23.42 10.03 22.20
C SER A 216 24.10 9.72 20.87
N MET A 217 24.51 10.75 20.14
CA MET A 217 25.34 10.62 18.94
C MET A 217 26.79 10.96 19.28
N PHE A 218 27.71 10.00 19.07
CA PHE A 218 29.15 10.13 19.39
C PHE A 218 29.46 10.42 20.86
N GLY A 219 28.54 10.12 21.79
CA GLY A 219 28.72 10.41 23.20
C GLY A 219 28.78 11.90 23.56
N ILE A 220 28.43 12.79 22.60
CA ILE A 220 28.58 14.26 22.74
C ILE A 220 27.24 14.96 22.58
N TYR A 221 26.40 14.49 21.61
CA TYR A 221 25.14 15.11 21.29
C TYR A 221 24.00 14.15 21.60
N THR A 222 22.99 14.64 22.30
CA THR A 222 21.74 13.91 22.50
C THR A 222 20.71 14.45 21.51
N LEU A 223 20.10 13.59 20.72
CA LEU A 223 19.13 13.97 19.68
C LEU A 223 17.81 13.23 19.91
N ASP A 224 16.68 13.90 19.65
CA ASP A 224 15.42 13.22 19.52
C ASP A 224 15.47 12.27 18.32
N VAL A 225 15.04 11.02 18.53
CA VAL A 225 15.03 9.98 17.48
C VAL A 225 13.60 9.60 17.12
N PRO A 226 13.37 9.16 15.88
CA PRO A 226 12.04 8.72 15.47
C PRO A 226 11.50 7.62 16.38
N THR A 227 10.27 7.80 16.81
CA THR A 227 9.51 6.86 17.65
C THR A 227 8.23 6.52 16.92
N LEU A 228 7.79 5.27 16.98
CA LEU A 228 6.62 4.79 16.27
C LEU A 228 5.49 4.47 17.23
N ALA A 229 4.28 4.89 16.90
CA ALA A 229 3.09 4.55 17.67
C ALA A 229 1.87 4.28 16.79
N VAL A 230 0.97 3.47 17.32
CA VAL A 230 -0.41 3.36 16.89
C VAL A 230 -1.28 3.81 18.06
N VAL A 231 -2.17 4.74 17.80
CA VAL A 231 -3.14 5.27 18.77
C VAL A 231 -4.56 5.06 18.26
N SER A 232 -5.52 5.00 19.18
CA SER A 232 -6.94 5.05 18.85
C SER A 232 -7.57 6.31 19.44
N LEU A 233 -8.45 6.95 18.67
CA LEU A 233 -9.29 8.06 19.10
C LEU A 233 -10.75 7.66 19.04
N SER A 234 -11.59 8.24 19.90
CA SER A 234 -13.03 8.20 19.70
C SER A 234 -13.41 8.95 18.41
N ALA A 235 -14.54 8.60 17.80
CA ALA A 235 -15.00 9.20 16.53
C ALA A 235 -15.25 10.71 16.59
N ASP A 236 -15.37 11.30 17.79
CA ASP A 236 -15.47 12.73 18.07
C ASP A 236 -14.14 13.37 18.48
N PHE A 237 -13.05 12.60 18.49
CA PHE A 237 -11.70 12.97 18.93
C PHE A 237 -11.58 13.41 20.39
N ALA A 238 -12.59 13.13 21.23
CA ALA A 238 -12.59 13.54 22.64
C ALA A 238 -11.68 12.68 23.52
N GLN A 239 -11.46 11.42 23.14
CA GLN A 239 -10.62 10.47 23.89
C GLN A 239 -9.53 9.92 22.99
N ALA A 240 -8.37 9.60 23.58
CA ALA A 240 -7.26 8.94 22.90
C ALA A 240 -6.64 7.89 23.81
N GLU A 241 -6.27 6.74 23.22
CA GLU A 241 -5.65 5.62 23.92
C GLU A 241 -4.44 5.13 23.13
N LEU A 242 -3.39 4.69 23.84
CA LEU A 242 -2.29 4.00 23.21
C LEU A 242 -2.74 2.60 22.78
N VAL A 243 -2.54 2.27 21.51
CA VAL A 243 -2.67 0.90 21.02
C VAL A 243 -1.32 0.19 21.13
N ALA A 244 -0.29 0.75 20.52
CA ALA A 244 1.06 0.22 20.58
C ALA A 244 2.10 1.34 20.36
N GLN A 245 3.26 1.21 21.00
CA GLN A 245 4.42 2.09 20.78
C GLN A 245 5.69 1.26 20.82
N MET A 246 6.53 1.42 19.81
CA MET A 246 7.89 0.90 19.85
C MET A 246 8.79 1.93 20.53
N ALA A 247 9.50 1.52 21.56
CA ALA A 247 10.35 2.40 22.37
C ALA A 247 11.62 1.67 22.82
N ALA A 248 12.66 2.41 23.12
CA ALA A 248 13.78 1.85 23.89
C ALA A 248 13.36 1.52 25.33
N THR A 249 14.01 0.55 25.92
CA THR A 249 13.74 0.16 27.32
C THR A 249 14.19 1.25 28.29
N ASP A 250 15.28 1.93 27.98
CA ASP A 250 15.76 3.11 28.67
C ASP A 250 15.99 4.27 27.67
N ASN A 251 15.87 5.50 28.15
CA ASN A 251 15.97 6.69 27.31
C ASN A 251 17.42 7.18 27.12
N GLU A 252 18.42 6.48 27.65
CA GLU A 252 19.82 6.93 27.70
C GLU A 252 20.75 6.15 26.75
N THR A 253 20.22 5.33 25.85
CA THR A 253 21.08 4.52 24.96
C THR A 253 21.86 5.39 23.97
N GLU A 254 23.12 5.05 23.76
CA GLU A 254 23.84 5.50 22.55
C GLU A 254 23.01 5.18 21.32
N VAL A 255 23.07 6.04 20.29
CA VAL A 255 22.28 5.88 19.05
C VAL A 255 22.54 4.51 18.42
N GLY A 256 21.93 3.50 18.95
CA GLY A 256 21.99 2.12 18.52
C GLY A 256 20.65 1.55 18.13
N TYR A 257 19.54 2.32 18.28
CA TYR A 257 18.24 1.86 17.82
C TYR A 257 17.54 2.91 16.97
N CYS A 258 16.75 2.46 16.04
CA CYS A 258 15.86 3.29 15.26
C CYS A 258 14.56 2.52 15.01
N ALA A 259 13.47 3.21 15.12
CA ALA A 259 12.18 2.75 14.68
C ALA A 259 11.96 3.33 13.28
N GLU A 260 11.94 2.48 12.26
CA GLU A 260 11.97 2.93 10.86
C GLU A 260 10.57 3.08 10.28
N ASP A 261 9.67 2.11 10.53
CA ASP A 261 8.34 2.14 9.94
C ASP A 261 7.30 1.43 10.82
N VAL A 262 6.02 1.82 10.65
CA VAL A 262 4.88 1.24 11.35
C VAL A 262 3.66 1.19 10.46
N ASN A 263 2.99 0.05 10.47
CA ASN A 263 1.69 -0.13 9.85
C ASN A 263 0.78 -0.97 10.74
N PHE A 264 -0.52 -0.95 10.46
CA PHE A 264 -1.48 -1.72 11.24
C PHE A 264 -2.73 -2.04 10.42
N THR A 265 -3.49 -3.01 10.92
CA THR A 265 -4.84 -3.34 10.45
C THR A 265 -5.68 -3.85 11.61
N THR A 266 -6.97 -4.11 11.39
CA THR A 266 -7.88 -4.66 12.40
C THR A 266 -8.87 -5.63 11.79
N ASP A 267 -9.30 -6.63 12.57
CA ASP A 267 -10.46 -7.47 12.27
C ASP A 267 -11.76 -6.95 12.89
N GLY A 268 -11.71 -5.75 13.50
CA GLY A 268 -12.81 -5.12 14.23
C GLY A 268 -12.79 -5.41 15.74
N SER A 269 -12.09 -6.44 16.20
CA SER A 269 -11.94 -6.79 17.62
C SER A 269 -10.51 -6.66 18.13
N LYS A 270 -9.55 -7.01 17.29
CA LYS A 270 -8.12 -6.95 17.55
C LYS A 270 -7.45 -5.96 16.61
N VAL A 271 -6.38 -5.35 17.06
CA VAL A 271 -5.49 -4.55 16.24
C VAL A 271 -4.20 -5.33 16.03
N TYR A 272 -3.83 -5.49 14.78
CA TYR A 272 -2.57 -6.11 14.36
C TYR A 272 -1.62 -5.00 13.97
N VAL A 273 -0.44 -4.96 14.57
CA VAL A 273 0.57 -3.93 14.31
C VAL A 273 1.85 -4.57 13.80
N ALA A 274 2.53 -3.89 12.90
CA ALA A 274 3.83 -4.29 12.41
C ALA A 274 4.78 -3.10 12.51
N PHE A 275 5.94 -3.32 13.13
CA PHE A 275 7.02 -2.34 13.25
C PHE A 275 8.26 -2.87 12.55
N VAL A 276 9.00 -1.97 11.92
CA VAL A 276 10.37 -2.20 11.51
C VAL A 276 11.28 -1.44 12.44
N ALA A 277 12.16 -2.14 13.12
CA ALA A 277 13.07 -1.54 14.09
C ALA A 277 14.38 -2.32 14.20
N TYR A 278 15.43 -1.65 14.66
CA TYR A 278 16.73 -2.25 14.95
C TYR A 278 17.33 -1.66 16.22
N GLY A 279 18.30 -2.36 16.78
CA GLY A 279 18.98 -1.97 18.01
C GLY A 279 18.79 -2.98 19.11
N ASP A 280 19.37 -2.69 20.26
CA ASP A 280 19.17 -3.43 21.50
C ASP A 280 18.21 -2.68 22.43
N ASN A 281 17.70 -3.36 23.46
CA ASN A 281 16.82 -2.78 24.46
C ASN A 281 15.49 -2.21 23.93
N LEU A 282 14.92 -2.81 22.88
CA LEU A 282 13.60 -2.41 22.39
C LEU A 282 12.48 -3.00 23.25
N THR A 283 11.42 -2.21 23.41
CA THR A 283 10.21 -2.60 24.12
C THR A 283 8.99 -2.21 23.31
N LEU A 284 8.11 -3.18 23.08
CA LEU A 284 6.75 -2.90 22.60
C LEU A 284 5.88 -2.57 23.82
N LYS A 285 5.29 -1.37 23.84
CA LYS A 285 4.34 -0.91 24.85
C LYS A 285 2.93 -0.94 24.28
N SER A 286 1.96 -1.25 25.13
CA SER A 286 0.51 -1.13 24.86
C SER A 286 -0.15 -0.40 26.03
N ALA A 287 -1.49 -0.20 25.97
CA ALA A 287 -2.21 0.50 27.03
C ALA A 287 -2.03 -0.17 28.41
N ASN A 288 -2.03 -1.50 28.48
CA ASN A 288 -2.03 -2.26 29.74
C ASN A 288 -0.70 -2.94 30.06
N GLY A 289 0.30 -2.85 29.19
CA GLY A 289 1.55 -3.54 29.44
C GLY A 289 2.66 -3.26 28.46
N SER A 290 3.78 -3.95 28.68
CA SER A 290 4.93 -3.87 27.80
C SER A 290 5.60 -5.24 27.66
N LYS A 291 6.25 -5.46 26.53
CA LYS A 291 7.02 -6.66 26.25
C LYS A 291 8.37 -6.27 25.65
N GLN A 292 9.44 -6.67 26.34
CA GLN A 292 10.79 -6.45 25.84
C GLN A 292 11.07 -7.38 24.67
N ILE A 293 11.78 -6.88 23.67
CA ILE A 293 12.25 -7.62 22.50
C ILE A 293 13.70 -8.00 22.79
N THR A 294 13.96 -9.28 23.01
CA THR A 294 15.25 -9.78 23.52
C THR A 294 16.02 -10.61 22.50
N ASP A 295 15.43 -10.86 21.34
CA ASP A 295 15.95 -11.77 20.33
C ASP A 295 16.50 -11.07 19.08
N LEU A 296 16.64 -9.73 19.12
CA LEU A 296 17.24 -8.98 18.02
C LEU A 296 18.72 -9.33 17.88
N LEU A 297 19.13 -9.55 16.65
CA LEU A 297 20.50 -9.89 16.33
C LEU A 297 21.35 -8.62 16.24
N ASN A 298 22.53 -8.69 16.82
CA ASN A 298 23.59 -7.73 16.61
C ASN A 298 24.89 -8.45 16.27
N GLY A 299 25.78 -7.77 15.61
CA GLY A 299 27.09 -8.31 15.24
C GLY A 299 28.13 -7.20 15.13
N VAL A 300 29.40 -7.58 15.25
CA VAL A 300 30.51 -6.65 15.05
C VAL A 300 31.13 -6.92 13.70
N ILE A 301 31.13 -5.91 12.82
CA ILE A 301 31.77 -5.95 11.52
C ILE A 301 32.88 -4.88 11.51
N GLY A 302 34.13 -5.33 11.50
CA GLY A 302 35.27 -4.46 11.74
C GLY A 302 35.30 -3.97 13.20
N GLU A 303 35.23 -2.64 13.40
CA GLU A 303 35.16 -2.00 14.72
C GLU A 303 33.74 -1.50 15.05
N GLU A 304 32.76 -1.72 14.17
CA GLU A 304 31.41 -1.19 14.33
C GLU A 304 30.41 -2.28 14.71
N THR A 305 29.54 -1.97 15.65
CA THR A 305 28.36 -2.79 15.93
C THR A 305 27.33 -2.58 14.83
N LYS A 306 26.81 -3.66 14.27
CA LYS A 306 25.72 -3.66 13.29
C LYS A 306 24.51 -4.35 13.89
N TYR A 307 23.35 -3.80 13.60
CA TYR A 307 22.07 -4.31 14.06
C TYR A 307 21.27 -4.79 12.86
N GLU A 308 20.58 -5.92 13.03
CA GLU A 308 19.58 -6.33 12.04
C GLU A 308 18.36 -5.43 12.11
N ARG A 309 17.69 -5.26 10.97
CA ARG A 309 16.35 -4.69 10.92
C ARG A 309 15.33 -5.80 10.96
N ALA A 310 14.61 -5.88 12.05
CA ALA A 310 13.60 -6.90 12.27
C ALA A 310 12.19 -6.36 12.08
N PHE A 311 11.30 -7.22 11.63
CA PHE A 311 9.86 -6.97 11.63
C PHE A 311 9.29 -7.52 12.94
N ILE A 312 8.69 -6.67 13.74
CA ILE A 312 8.01 -7.01 14.98
C ILE A 312 6.51 -6.92 14.72
N VAL A 313 5.85 -8.07 14.62
CA VAL A 313 4.40 -8.15 14.39
C VAL A 313 3.73 -8.53 15.69
N ALA A 314 2.69 -7.81 16.10
CA ALA A 314 1.97 -8.08 17.32
C ALA A 314 0.45 -7.98 17.16
N THR A 315 -0.26 -8.73 17.99
CA THR A 315 -1.71 -8.64 18.18
C THR A 315 -1.99 -7.90 19.48
N ILE A 316 -2.74 -6.82 19.39
CA ILE A 316 -3.23 -6.05 20.53
C ILE A 316 -4.72 -6.35 20.71
N GLU A 317 -5.09 -6.87 21.87
CA GLU A 317 -6.45 -7.21 22.21
C GLU A 317 -6.81 -6.64 23.58
N ASN A 318 -7.85 -5.82 23.66
CA ASN A 318 -8.29 -5.14 24.89
C ASN A 318 -7.18 -4.34 25.63
N GLY A 319 -6.23 -3.78 24.86
CA GLY A 319 -5.10 -3.02 25.39
C GLY A 319 -3.89 -3.87 25.83
N ASP A 320 -3.96 -5.20 25.72
CA ASP A 320 -2.87 -6.13 26.04
C ASP A 320 -2.16 -6.61 24.77
N ILE A 321 -0.86 -6.93 24.89
CA ILE A 321 -0.07 -7.60 23.85
C ILE A 321 -0.40 -9.11 23.90
N ALA A 322 -1.42 -9.54 23.16
CA ALA A 322 -1.90 -10.93 23.15
C ALA A 322 -0.92 -11.90 22.48
N ALA A 323 -0.27 -11.47 21.40
CA ALA A 323 0.76 -12.22 20.70
C ALA A 323 1.83 -11.26 20.14
N MET A 324 3.05 -11.77 19.96
CA MET A 324 4.13 -11.04 19.31
C MET A 324 5.09 -12.03 18.64
N GLN A 325 5.47 -11.73 17.41
CA GLN A 325 6.44 -12.50 16.63
C GLN A 325 7.46 -11.56 16.03
N THR A 326 8.74 -11.93 16.12
CA THR A 326 9.85 -11.24 15.46
C THR A 326 10.28 -12.02 14.23
N TYR A 327 10.46 -11.33 13.12
CA TYR A 327 11.00 -11.87 11.88
C TYR A 327 12.36 -11.23 11.61
N HIS A 328 13.38 -12.06 11.48
CA HIS A 328 14.79 -11.67 11.51
C HIS A 328 15.40 -11.62 10.11
N SER A 329 16.14 -10.54 9.82
CA SER A 329 17.12 -10.50 8.73
C SER A 329 18.45 -11.12 9.21
N LYS A 330 19.31 -11.49 8.27
CA LYS A 330 20.73 -11.72 8.59
C LYS A 330 21.45 -10.38 8.52
N ILE A 331 22.41 -10.20 9.42
CA ILE A 331 23.30 -9.05 9.35
C ILE A 331 24.12 -9.14 8.07
N ASP A 332 24.00 -8.12 7.20
CA ASP A 332 24.75 -8.02 5.97
C ASP A 332 26.07 -7.28 6.21
N GLU A 333 27.16 -7.84 5.66
CA GLU A 333 28.50 -7.24 5.74
C GLU A 333 28.67 -6.02 4.82
N ASN A 334 27.72 -5.76 3.91
CA ASN A 334 27.78 -4.65 2.98
C ASN A 334 27.39 -3.32 3.64
N ILE A 335 28.39 -2.63 4.19
CA ILE A 335 28.19 -1.35 4.90
C ILE A 335 28.04 -0.11 4.00
N ARG A 336 28.15 -0.26 2.69
CA ARG A 336 28.13 0.87 1.75
C ARG A 336 26.74 1.32 1.34
N ILE A 337 25.73 0.51 1.59
CA ILE A 337 24.33 0.78 1.22
C ILE A 337 23.57 1.12 2.48
N ALA A 338 22.84 2.22 2.47
CA ALA A 338 21.89 2.50 3.54
C ALA A 338 20.88 1.36 3.61
N LYS A 339 20.76 0.74 4.77
CA LYS A 339 19.84 -0.35 5.00
C LYS A 339 18.49 0.21 5.41
N PHE A 340 17.43 -0.30 4.80
CA PHE A 340 16.07 0.00 5.20
C PHE A 340 15.15 -1.18 4.85
N ASN A 341 14.18 -1.37 5.68
CA ASN A 341 13.04 -2.24 5.42
C ASN A 341 11.79 -1.42 5.74
N THR A 342 10.70 -1.63 5.01
CA THR A 342 9.45 -0.93 5.25
C THR A 342 8.28 -1.90 5.37
N VAL A 343 7.21 -1.45 6.01
CA VAL A 343 5.90 -2.08 6.00
C VAL A 343 4.87 -1.05 5.49
N ASP A 344 4.96 -0.75 4.19
CA ASP A 344 4.19 0.32 3.57
C ASP A 344 2.69 0.05 3.65
N GLU A 345 2.28 -1.22 3.52
CA GLU A 345 0.90 -1.62 3.56
C GLU A 345 0.66 -2.84 4.44
N MET A 346 -0.48 -2.83 5.13
CA MET A 346 -0.96 -3.95 5.93
C MET A 346 -2.48 -4.07 5.83
N ALA A 347 -2.98 -5.29 5.59
CA ALA A 347 -4.40 -5.59 5.49
C ALA A 347 -4.75 -6.89 6.22
N PHE A 348 -5.98 -6.97 6.73
CA PHE A 348 -6.58 -8.20 7.25
C PHE A 348 -7.67 -8.69 6.30
N LYS A 349 -7.60 -9.93 5.88
CA LYS A 349 -8.63 -10.59 5.08
C LYS A 349 -8.72 -12.08 5.41
N ASN A 350 -9.91 -12.59 5.66
CA ASN A 350 -10.19 -14.04 5.82
C ASN A 350 -9.26 -14.76 6.82
N GLY A 351 -8.92 -14.12 7.96
CA GLY A 351 -8.05 -14.70 8.99
C GLY A 351 -6.56 -14.64 8.69
N ASN A 352 -6.18 -13.93 7.64
CA ASN A 352 -4.81 -13.68 7.25
C ASN A 352 -4.44 -12.19 7.39
N LEU A 353 -3.17 -11.94 7.66
CA LEU A 353 -2.55 -10.63 7.61
C LEU A 353 -1.65 -10.57 6.39
N TYR A 354 -1.83 -9.57 5.57
CA TYR A 354 -0.99 -9.29 4.41
C TYR A 354 -0.14 -8.07 4.73
N LEU A 355 1.16 -8.21 4.56
CA LEU A 355 2.14 -7.15 4.71
C LEU A 355 2.85 -6.96 3.38
N ALA A 356 3.03 -5.73 2.96
CA ALA A 356 3.80 -5.41 1.77
C ALA A 356 4.69 -4.20 2.01
N GLY A 357 5.83 -4.17 1.36
CA GLY A 357 6.80 -3.09 1.50
C GLY A 357 8.06 -3.39 0.71
N THR A 358 9.14 -2.73 1.09
CA THR A 358 10.44 -2.88 0.47
C THR A 358 11.49 -3.40 1.46
N PHE A 359 12.53 -4.03 0.93
CA PHE A 359 13.66 -4.48 1.74
C PHE A 359 14.96 -4.40 0.94
N ASN A 360 16.06 -4.14 1.62
CA ASN A 360 17.41 -4.17 1.03
C ASN A 360 18.42 -4.90 1.92
N GLU A 361 17.93 -5.86 2.68
CA GLU A 361 18.71 -6.81 3.48
C GLU A 361 18.32 -8.24 3.11
N THR A 362 18.80 -9.23 3.84
CA THR A 362 18.24 -10.58 3.73
C THR A 362 16.76 -10.55 4.14
N PHE A 363 15.89 -11.12 3.32
CA PHE A 363 14.46 -11.02 3.50
C PHE A 363 13.99 -11.68 4.81
N PRO A 364 13.40 -10.96 5.77
CA PRO A 364 13.14 -11.48 7.11
C PRO A 364 12.12 -12.63 7.14
N PHE A 365 11.19 -12.66 6.21
CA PHE A 365 10.19 -13.72 6.12
C PHE A 365 10.71 -14.98 5.39
N ASP A 366 11.86 -14.88 4.70
CA ASP A 366 12.52 -16.01 4.05
C ASP A 366 14.01 -15.71 3.85
N ASN A 367 14.82 -16.06 4.84
CA ASN A 367 16.27 -15.81 4.86
C ASN A 367 17.08 -16.49 3.74
N SER A 368 16.45 -17.30 2.88
CA SER A 368 17.07 -17.82 1.67
C SER A 368 17.08 -16.81 0.52
N LYS A 369 16.32 -15.73 0.64
CA LYS A 369 16.19 -14.68 -0.37
C LYS A 369 16.99 -13.45 0.04
N ALA A 370 17.74 -12.92 -0.89
CA ALA A 370 18.45 -11.66 -0.78
C ALA A 370 17.85 -10.66 -1.78
N TYR A 371 17.94 -9.39 -1.48
CA TYR A 371 17.54 -8.32 -2.38
C TYR A 371 18.42 -8.30 -3.64
N LYS A 372 17.90 -7.69 -4.69
CA LYS A 372 18.54 -7.48 -5.98
C LYS A 372 18.48 -5.98 -6.33
N GLY A 373 19.56 -5.41 -6.78
CA GLY A 373 19.59 -3.97 -7.07
C GLY A 373 19.68 -3.09 -5.81
N GLY A 374 18.91 -2.01 -5.73
CA GLY A 374 18.91 -1.06 -4.62
C GLY A 374 18.05 -1.53 -3.46
N CYS A 375 16.80 -1.86 -3.73
CA CYS A 375 15.84 -2.54 -2.84
C CYS A 375 14.79 -3.28 -3.66
N ASP A 376 14.21 -4.30 -3.09
CA ASP A 376 13.19 -5.13 -3.70
C ASP A 376 11.86 -4.98 -2.95
N THR A 377 10.77 -5.33 -3.61
CA THR A 377 9.44 -5.39 -2.99
C THR A 377 9.12 -6.78 -2.45
N TYR A 378 8.24 -6.82 -1.47
CA TYR A 378 7.75 -8.08 -0.91
C TYR A 378 6.25 -8.04 -0.62
N ILE A 379 5.66 -9.24 -0.57
CA ILE A 379 4.38 -9.54 0.08
C ILE A 379 4.61 -10.69 1.06
N ALA A 380 4.17 -10.53 2.29
CA ALA A 380 4.13 -11.60 3.28
C ALA A 380 2.69 -11.82 3.75
N CYS A 381 2.28 -13.08 3.83
CA CYS A 381 1.01 -13.50 4.40
C CYS A 381 1.27 -14.24 5.70
N LEU A 382 0.67 -13.76 6.79
CA LEU A 382 0.76 -14.36 8.11
C LEU A 382 -0.63 -14.82 8.55
N LYS A 383 -0.70 -15.87 9.36
CA LYS A 383 -1.95 -16.25 10.00
C LYS A 383 -2.26 -15.28 11.15
N ALA A 384 -3.42 -14.68 11.15
CA ALA A 384 -3.81 -13.74 12.21
C ALA A 384 -3.97 -14.41 13.58
N SER A 385 -4.16 -15.75 13.61
CA SER A 385 -4.36 -16.50 14.84
C SER A 385 -3.12 -16.61 15.74
N ASP A 386 -1.94 -16.73 15.14
CA ASP A 386 -0.67 -16.98 15.85
C ASP A 386 0.52 -16.19 15.28
N LEU A 387 0.26 -15.35 14.28
CA LEU A 387 1.24 -14.56 13.55
C LEU A 387 2.28 -15.38 12.79
N SER A 388 2.12 -16.70 12.67
CA SER A 388 3.04 -17.54 11.91
C SER A 388 2.96 -17.24 10.41
N LYS A 389 4.12 -17.31 9.73
CA LYS A 389 4.18 -17.15 8.28
C LYS A 389 3.39 -18.25 7.58
N ASN A 390 2.47 -17.85 6.70
CA ASN A 390 1.80 -18.74 5.78
C ASN A 390 2.63 -18.87 4.50
N TRP A 391 2.90 -17.74 3.84
CA TRP A 391 3.78 -17.65 2.68
C TRP A 391 4.41 -16.25 2.58
N ALA A 392 5.46 -16.12 1.77
CA ALA A 392 6.04 -14.84 1.44
C ALA A 392 6.70 -14.88 0.05
N LEU A 393 6.56 -13.80 -0.69
CA LEU A 393 7.08 -13.62 -2.05
C LEU A 393 7.88 -12.33 -2.12
N THR A 394 8.85 -12.31 -3.02
CA THR A 394 9.65 -11.13 -3.33
C THR A 394 9.70 -10.90 -4.83
N SER A 395 9.77 -9.65 -5.24
CA SER A 395 10.04 -9.25 -6.62
C SER A 395 11.14 -8.21 -6.62
N GLY A 396 12.07 -8.33 -7.56
CA GLY A 396 13.16 -7.39 -7.75
C GLY A 396 13.91 -7.68 -9.05
N TYR A 397 14.52 -6.63 -9.60
CA TYR A 397 15.32 -6.71 -10.83
C TYR A 397 16.79 -6.97 -10.51
N ASP A 398 17.34 -8.01 -11.14
CA ASP A 398 18.76 -8.35 -11.06
C ASP A 398 19.54 -7.60 -12.16
N GLU A 399 19.93 -6.36 -11.90
CA GLU A 399 20.58 -5.51 -12.89
C GLU A 399 22.01 -5.06 -12.51
N GLY A 400 22.65 -5.75 -11.61
CA GLY A 400 24.12 -5.69 -11.42
C GLY A 400 24.69 -4.43 -10.78
N ASP A 401 23.94 -3.36 -10.59
CA ASP A 401 24.39 -2.15 -9.91
C ASP A 401 23.51 -1.85 -8.70
N VAL A 402 23.94 -2.35 -7.55
CA VAL A 402 23.24 -2.25 -6.26
C VAL A 402 22.95 -0.82 -5.76
N MET A 403 23.45 0.21 -6.44
CA MET A 403 23.31 1.60 -6.00
C MET A 403 22.22 2.39 -6.75
N LYS A 404 21.56 1.80 -7.76
CA LYS A 404 20.81 2.61 -8.71
C LYS A 404 19.37 2.19 -9.01
N LYS A 405 18.83 1.16 -8.34
CA LYS A 405 17.51 0.65 -8.67
C LYS A 405 16.76 0.24 -7.43
N ALA A 406 15.69 0.93 -7.19
CA ALA A 406 14.77 0.67 -6.10
C ALA A 406 13.38 0.37 -6.65
N GLU A 407 12.75 -0.67 -6.16
CA GLU A 407 11.32 -0.88 -6.29
C GLU A 407 10.65 -0.54 -4.95
N VAL A 408 9.61 0.27 -5.00
CA VAL A 408 8.91 0.79 -3.82
C VAL A 408 7.44 0.49 -3.93
N VAL A 409 6.84 -0.01 -2.86
CA VAL A 409 5.38 -0.21 -2.75
C VAL A 409 4.72 1.11 -2.36
N THR A 410 3.62 1.45 -3.04
CA THR A 410 2.83 2.66 -2.77
C THR A 410 1.36 2.37 -2.46
N GLY A 411 0.93 1.13 -2.60
CA GLY A 411 -0.43 0.73 -2.26
C GLY A 411 -0.66 -0.76 -2.39
N MET A 412 -1.63 -1.28 -1.65
CA MET A 412 -2.06 -2.67 -1.68
C MET A 412 -3.58 -2.79 -1.63
N ALA A 413 -4.13 -3.65 -2.47
CA ALA A 413 -5.51 -4.11 -2.38
C ALA A 413 -5.53 -5.63 -2.30
N VAL A 414 -6.31 -6.18 -1.37
CA VAL A 414 -6.44 -7.62 -1.16
C VAL A 414 -7.85 -8.05 -1.56
N PHE A 415 -7.91 -8.87 -2.60
CA PHE A 415 -9.11 -9.56 -3.04
C PHE A 415 -9.20 -10.94 -2.39
N ASP A 416 -10.25 -11.71 -2.67
CA ASP A 416 -10.41 -13.04 -2.07
C ASP A 416 -9.33 -14.02 -2.54
N ASP A 417 -8.89 -13.90 -3.78
CA ASP A 417 -7.96 -14.78 -4.50
C ASP A 417 -6.67 -14.11 -4.98
N GLU A 418 -6.55 -12.78 -4.87
CA GLU A 418 -5.40 -12.04 -5.35
C GLU A 418 -4.96 -10.92 -4.40
N VAL A 419 -3.67 -10.60 -4.42
CA VAL A 419 -3.10 -9.40 -3.80
C VAL A 419 -2.52 -8.53 -4.89
N HIS A 420 -3.01 -7.32 -5.01
CA HIS A 420 -2.53 -6.32 -5.96
C HIS A 420 -1.66 -5.30 -5.25
N LEU A 421 -0.45 -5.08 -5.74
CA LEU A 421 0.44 -4.01 -5.30
C LEU A 421 0.60 -2.97 -6.38
N THR A 422 0.72 -1.74 -5.98
CA THR A 422 1.18 -0.65 -6.82
C THR A 422 2.51 -0.12 -6.32
N GLY A 423 3.30 0.46 -7.20
CA GLY A 423 4.61 0.95 -6.81
C GLY A 423 5.37 1.63 -7.94
N TRP A 424 6.64 1.84 -7.68
CA TRP A 424 7.59 2.51 -8.57
C TRP A 424 8.85 1.69 -8.72
N ALA A 425 9.47 1.75 -9.90
CA ALA A 425 10.83 1.28 -10.11
C ALA A 425 11.69 2.40 -10.70
N GLU A 426 12.93 2.49 -10.27
CA GLU A 426 13.90 3.40 -10.85
C GLU A 426 14.39 2.88 -12.21
N ALA A 427 14.46 3.78 -13.19
CA ALA A 427 14.97 3.44 -14.52
C ALA A 427 16.50 3.43 -14.60
N THR A 428 17.02 2.65 -15.58
CA THR A 428 18.43 2.29 -15.74
C THR A 428 19.40 3.38 -16.17
N SER A 429 18.97 4.61 -16.46
CA SER A 429 19.78 5.54 -17.26
C SER A 429 20.29 6.80 -16.55
N GLY A 430 20.38 6.81 -15.23
CA GLY A 430 20.93 7.95 -14.49
C GLY A 430 20.05 9.21 -14.44
N HIS A 431 18.93 9.20 -15.13
CA HIS A 431 17.81 10.08 -14.91
C HIS A 431 16.74 9.28 -14.15
N VAL A 432 16.28 9.84 -13.04
CA VAL A 432 15.18 9.26 -12.27
C VAL A 432 13.91 9.42 -13.12
N VAL A 433 13.70 8.49 -14.03
CA VAL A 433 12.41 8.32 -14.69
C VAL A 433 11.72 7.20 -13.94
N GLU A 434 10.87 7.59 -13.04
CA GLU A 434 10.04 6.67 -12.28
C GLU A 434 9.04 6.03 -13.21
N THR A 435 9.08 4.71 -13.30
CA THR A 435 8.12 3.93 -14.07
C THR A 435 7.13 3.30 -13.11
N PRO A 436 5.83 3.61 -13.20
CA PRO A 436 4.82 2.95 -12.39
C PRO A 436 4.84 1.45 -12.66
N LEU A 437 4.84 0.66 -11.61
CA LEU A 437 4.81 -0.78 -11.67
C LEU A 437 3.60 -1.32 -10.93
N ASN A 438 3.07 -2.42 -11.41
CA ASN A 438 2.02 -3.16 -10.72
C ASN A 438 2.49 -4.58 -10.50
N PHE A 439 2.22 -5.07 -9.31
CA PHE A 439 2.59 -6.40 -8.88
C PHE A 439 1.32 -7.17 -8.55
N PHE A 440 1.29 -8.43 -8.94
CA PHE A 440 0.19 -9.33 -8.63
C PHE A 440 0.74 -10.58 -7.96
N ALA A 441 0.05 -11.06 -6.95
CA ALA A 441 0.28 -12.37 -6.37
C ALA A 441 -1.07 -13.09 -6.28
N ASP A 442 -1.11 -14.31 -6.81
CA ASP A 442 -2.28 -15.16 -6.65
C ASP A 442 -2.39 -15.55 -5.17
N ASN A 443 -3.55 -15.31 -4.57
CA ASN A 443 -3.82 -15.57 -3.17
C ASN A 443 -4.32 -17.01 -2.93
N ASP A 444 -3.78 -17.96 -3.66
CA ASP A 444 -3.99 -19.37 -3.36
C ASP A 444 -3.39 -19.74 -1.99
N VAL A 445 -3.75 -20.88 -1.45
CA VAL A 445 -3.26 -21.36 -0.13
C VAL A 445 -1.74 -21.32 -0.03
N VAL A 446 -1.04 -21.46 -1.15
CA VAL A 446 0.40 -21.24 -1.30
C VAL A 446 0.65 -20.66 -2.69
N PRO A 447 0.72 -19.35 -2.88
CA PRO A 447 0.98 -18.77 -4.18
C PRO A 447 2.37 -19.17 -4.70
N SER A 448 2.42 -19.48 -5.99
CA SER A 448 3.64 -19.96 -6.63
C SER A 448 4.57 -18.84 -7.12
N SER A 449 4.05 -17.63 -7.33
CA SER A 449 4.81 -16.52 -7.90
C SER A 449 4.17 -15.17 -7.63
N MET A 450 5.03 -14.16 -7.54
CA MET A 450 4.68 -12.75 -7.67
C MET A 450 5.11 -12.32 -9.06
N ARG A 451 4.23 -11.67 -9.80
CA ARG A 451 4.54 -11.20 -11.16
C ARG A 451 4.46 -9.68 -11.22
N LEU A 452 5.40 -9.13 -11.95
CA LEU A 452 5.47 -7.73 -12.28
C LEU A 452 4.80 -7.50 -13.63
N VAL A 453 3.95 -6.48 -13.70
CA VAL A 453 3.34 -6.03 -14.95
C VAL A 453 3.88 -4.64 -15.26
N GLU A 454 4.79 -4.56 -16.25
CA GLU A 454 5.40 -3.30 -16.65
C GLU A 454 4.44 -2.38 -17.42
N GLY A 455 4.56 -1.09 -17.13
CA GLY A 455 4.10 -0.01 -17.99
C GLY A 455 2.70 0.50 -17.71
N ALA A 456 2.37 1.59 -18.39
CA ALA A 456 1.13 2.37 -18.28
C ALA A 456 -0.16 1.59 -18.59
N LYS A 457 -0.07 0.32 -18.91
CA LYS A 457 -1.21 -0.57 -19.19
C LYS A 457 -1.72 -1.28 -17.94
N ALA A 458 -1.00 -1.21 -16.84
CA ALA A 458 -1.45 -1.79 -15.61
C ALA A 458 -2.57 -0.95 -15.01
N LEU A 459 -3.48 -1.61 -14.32
CA LEU A 459 -4.65 -0.99 -13.68
C LEU A 459 -4.26 0.14 -12.72
N PHE A 460 -3.08 0.04 -12.11
CA PHE A 460 -2.70 0.82 -10.94
C PHE A 460 -1.30 1.36 -11.13
N ALA A 461 -1.14 2.65 -11.03
CA ALA A 461 0.16 3.27 -11.22
C ALA A 461 0.80 3.72 -9.91
N THR A 462 0.07 4.40 -9.01
CA THR A 462 0.64 5.02 -7.82
C THR A 462 -0.03 4.61 -6.51
N SER A 463 -1.32 4.33 -6.53
CA SER A 463 -2.04 3.83 -5.36
C SER A 463 -3.31 3.09 -5.76
N VAL A 464 -3.81 2.27 -4.87
CA VAL A 464 -5.02 1.48 -5.03
C VAL A 464 -5.78 1.42 -3.73
N ALA A 465 -7.11 1.45 -3.79
CA ALA A 465 -7.99 1.18 -2.67
C ALA A 465 -9.11 0.23 -3.12
N ASN A 466 -9.54 -0.65 -2.22
CA ASN A 466 -10.58 -1.63 -2.45
C ASN A 466 -11.43 -1.80 -1.19
N ASN A 467 -12.72 -1.99 -1.34
CA ASN A 467 -13.65 -2.29 -0.24
C ASN A 467 -14.32 -3.66 -0.34
N GLY A 468 -13.85 -4.53 -1.22
CA GLY A 468 -14.40 -5.86 -1.45
C GLY A 468 -15.46 -5.96 -2.54
N GLY A 469 -15.92 -4.86 -3.12
CA GLY A 469 -16.89 -4.82 -4.23
C GLY A 469 -16.51 -3.76 -5.27
N TYR A 470 -15.59 -2.86 -4.93
CA TYR A 470 -15.16 -1.77 -5.79
C TYR A 470 -13.67 -1.52 -5.64
N THR A 471 -13.02 -1.18 -6.72
CA THR A 471 -11.62 -0.78 -6.74
C THR A 471 -11.46 0.58 -7.38
N ILE A 472 -10.69 1.45 -6.77
CA ILE A 472 -10.19 2.68 -7.37
C ILE A 472 -8.69 2.63 -7.48
N ALA A 473 -8.17 3.07 -8.62
CA ALA A 473 -6.75 3.21 -8.86
C ALA A 473 -6.42 4.64 -9.29
N GLN A 474 -5.27 5.11 -8.88
CA GLN A 474 -4.71 6.38 -9.29
C GLN A 474 -3.53 6.14 -10.22
N SER A 475 -3.48 6.86 -11.31
CA SER A 475 -2.29 6.95 -12.15
C SER A 475 -1.82 8.40 -12.22
N ASP A 476 -0.50 8.55 -12.19
CA ASP A 476 0.17 9.80 -12.48
C ASP A 476 0.59 9.75 -13.96
N ASN A 477 -0.03 10.59 -14.79
CA ASN A 477 0.48 10.81 -16.13
C ASN A 477 1.54 11.89 -16.04
N LYS A 478 2.81 11.49 -15.90
CA LYS A 478 3.91 12.42 -16.15
C LYS A 478 3.79 12.96 -17.59
N ALA A 479 3.16 14.10 -17.74
CA ALA A 479 3.32 14.89 -18.92
C ALA A 479 4.75 15.42 -18.88
N GLU A 480 5.56 15.04 -19.85
CA GLU A 480 6.86 15.55 -20.25
C GLU A 480 7.77 16.13 -19.13
N GLU A 481 9.06 15.88 -19.22
CA GLU A 481 10.17 16.25 -18.29
C GLU A 481 10.19 17.72 -17.78
N ASN A 482 9.30 18.57 -18.28
CA ASN A 482 9.18 20.00 -17.97
C ASN A 482 7.79 20.45 -17.53
N ALA A 483 6.84 19.55 -17.29
CA ALA A 483 5.53 19.95 -16.83
C ALA A 483 5.60 20.43 -15.39
N THR A 484 5.13 21.65 -15.16
CA THR A 484 4.97 22.25 -13.82
C THR A 484 3.70 21.78 -13.14
N GLU A 485 2.89 20.96 -13.81
CA GLU A 485 1.56 20.53 -13.38
C GLU A 485 1.50 19.00 -13.28
N GLY A 486 1.02 18.50 -12.15
CA GLY A 486 0.68 17.09 -11.95
C GLY A 486 -0.73 16.80 -12.46
N VAL A 487 -0.93 15.63 -13.02
CA VAL A 487 -2.24 15.15 -13.46
C VAL A 487 -2.55 13.86 -12.71
N TYR A 488 -3.55 13.90 -11.85
CA TYR A 488 -4.06 12.70 -11.20
C TYR A 488 -5.18 12.10 -12.04
N THR A 489 -5.02 10.88 -12.47
CA THR A 489 -6.07 10.12 -13.16
C THR A 489 -6.58 9.02 -12.25
N TYR A 490 -7.86 9.05 -11.94
CA TYR A 490 -8.53 8.04 -11.14
C TYR A 490 -9.34 7.14 -12.06
N LYS A 491 -9.18 5.83 -11.91
CA LYS A 491 -9.98 4.82 -12.60
C LYS A 491 -10.76 4.02 -11.58
N PHE A 492 -12.04 3.91 -11.75
CA PHE A 492 -12.95 3.18 -10.87
C PHE A 492 -13.44 1.91 -11.55
N TYR A 493 -13.46 0.85 -10.80
CA TYR A 493 -13.89 -0.47 -11.23
C TYR A 493 -14.98 -0.97 -10.28
N ASP A 494 -16.10 -1.41 -10.84
CA ASP A 494 -17.15 -2.11 -10.10
C ASP A 494 -16.85 -3.60 -10.15
N ASP A 495 -16.49 -4.17 -9.03
CA ASP A 495 -16.11 -5.58 -8.93
C ASP A 495 -17.36 -6.48 -8.87
N ASP A 496 -18.55 -5.91 -8.59
CA ASP A 496 -19.83 -6.66 -8.49
C ASP A 496 -20.48 -6.98 -9.84
N ASP A 497 -20.05 -6.34 -10.94
CA ASP A 497 -20.80 -6.42 -12.21
C ASP A 497 -20.60 -7.74 -12.97
N ASN A 498 -19.90 -8.70 -12.42
CA ASN A 498 -19.71 -9.98 -13.10
C ASN A 498 -19.53 -11.18 -12.24
N GLY A 499 -20.02 -11.48 -11.20
CA GLY A 499 -20.04 -12.84 -10.59
C GLY A 499 -18.92 -13.81 -11.02
N GLU A 500 -17.82 -13.30 -11.56
CA GLU A 500 -16.61 -14.03 -11.97
C GLU A 500 -15.40 -13.27 -11.44
N THR A 501 -14.86 -13.82 -10.37
CA THR A 501 -13.57 -13.49 -9.78
C THR A 501 -12.48 -13.38 -10.84
N GLY A 502 -11.81 -12.26 -10.81
CA GLY A 502 -10.50 -11.95 -11.35
C GLY A 502 -9.96 -12.76 -12.52
N VAL A 503 -10.25 -12.38 -13.67
CA VAL A 503 -9.46 -12.21 -14.90
C VAL A 503 -10.40 -11.47 -15.86
N GLY A 504 -10.03 -10.26 -16.24
CA GLY A 504 -10.87 -9.34 -16.98
C GLY A 504 -11.90 -9.98 -17.87
N SER A 505 -13.16 -9.65 -17.67
CA SER A 505 -14.22 -10.05 -18.57
C SER A 505 -13.85 -9.61 -19.99
N VAL A 506 -13.40 -10.54 -20.75
CA VAL A 506 -13.52 -10.44 -22.20
C VAL A 506 -14.96 -10.01 -22.43
N LEU A 507 -15.17 -8.90 -23.11
CA LEU A 507 -16.45 -8.47 -23.63
C LEU A 507 -17.35 -9.67 -23.82
N ALA A 508 -18.50 -9.68 -23.17
CA ALA A 508 -19.44 -10.77 -23.11
C ALA A 508 -19.64 -11.43 -24.47
N ASP A 509 -18.79 -12.38 -24.79
CA ASP A 509 -19.14 -13.43 -25.69
C ASP A 509 -19.81 -14.46 -24.79
N ASP A 510 -21.15 -14.41 -24.73
CA ASP A 510 -22.04 -15.24 -23.90
C ASP A 510 -21.89 -16.77 -24.16
N ASN A 511 -20.74 -17.21 -24.64
CA ASN A 511 -20.52 -18.58 -25.02
C ASN A 511 -19.80 -19.36 -23.93
N THR A 512 -20.54 -19.79 -22.91
CA THR A 512 -20.04 -20.76 -21.92
C THR A 512 -19.75 -22.09 -22.61
N ILE A 513 -18.53 -22.59 -22.44
CA ILE A 513 -18.12 -23.92 -22.93
C ILE A 513 -18.45 -24.94 -21.84
N GLY A 514 -19.49 -25.73 -22.05
CA GLY A 514 -19.84 -26.89 -21.22
C GLY A 514 -19.27 -28.17 -21.81
N TRP A 515 -19.08 -29.20 -20.98
CA TRP A 515 -18.64 -30.53 -21.40
C TRP A 515 -19.20 -31.61 -20.49
N ASP A 516 -19.76 -32.68 -21.10
CA ASP A 516 -20.44 -33.79 -20.41
C ASP A 516 -19.71 -35.13 -20.51
N GLY A 517 -18.45 -35.12 -20.97
CA GLY A 517 -17.65 -36.35 -21.20
C GLY A 517 -17.64 -36.84 -22.63
N ASN A 518 -18.64 -36.49 -23.44
CA ASN A 518 -18.74 -36.92 -24.85
C ASN A 518 -19.03 -35.77 -25.81
N THR A 519 -19.50 -34.64 -25.30
CA THR A 519 -19.95 -33.51 -26.12
C THR A 519 -19.54 -32.21 -25.50
N VAL A 520 -18.92 -31.37 -26.25
CA VAL A 520 -18.74 -29.95 -25.91
C VAL A 520 -20.01 -29.19 -26.29
N THR A 521 -20.53 -28.41 -25.36
CA THR A 521 -21.73 -27.59 -25.56
C THR A 521 -21.41 -26.11 -25.40
N LEU A 522 -22.04 -25.26 -26.20
CA LEU A 522 -21.92 -23.82 -26.15
C LEU A 522 -23.29 -23.18 -25.88
N ALA A 523 -23.31 -22.09 -25.13
CA ALA A 523 -24.53 -21.31 -24.89
C ALA A 523 -25.08 -20.68 -26.20
N LYS A 524 -24.19 -20.27 -27.10
CA LYS A 524 -24.52 -19.72 -28.43
C LYS A 524 -23.71 -20.41 -29.52
N ALA A 525 -24.23 -20.46 -30.73
CA ALA A 525 -23.53 -21.04 -31.85
C ALA A 525 -22.26 -20.25 -32.21
N ALA A 526 -21.14 -20.97 -32.30
CA ALA A 526 -19.85 -20.42 -32.69
C ALA A 526 -19.01 -21.45 -33.46
N ASP A 527 -17.93 -21.02 -34.06
CA ASP A 527 -16.90 -21.92 -34.56
C ASP A 527 -16.15 -22.54 -33.39
N VAL A 528 -16.06 -23.87 -33.35
CA VAL A 528 -15.40 -24.64 -32.29
C VAL A 528 -14.24 -25.41 -32.87
N GLU A 529 -13.10 -25.29 -32.20
CA GLU A 529 -11.87 -26.03 -32.56
C GLU A 529 -11.37 -26.82 -31.32
N LEU A 530 -11.00 -28.07 -31.55
CA LEU A 530 -10.42 -28.96 -30.51
C LEU A 530 -8.96 -29.20 -30.84
N PHE A 531 -8.09 -28.89 -29.92
CA PHE A 531 -6.64 -29.09 -30.03
C PHE A 531 -6.18 -30.15 -29.03
N SER A 532 -5.25 -31.01 -29.44
CA SER A 532 -4.55 -31.90 -28.53
C SER A 532 -3.54 -31.15 -27.66
N ALA A 533 -3.02 -31.78 -26.61
CA ALA A 533 -2.07 -31.18 -25.68
C ALA A 533 -0.77 -30.64 -26.34
N ASN A 534 -0.43 -31.13 -27.52
CA ASN A 534 0.71 -30.63 -28.31
C ASN A 534 0.33 -29.52 -29.32
N GLY A 535 -0.88 -29.00 -29.26
CA GLY A 535 -1.36 -27.90 -30.11
C GLY A 535 -1.85 -28.33 -31.50
N THR A 536 -1.98 -29.63 -31.78
CA THR A 536 -2.50 -30.11 -33.08
C THR A 536 -4.01 -30.02 -33.11
N LEU A 537 -4.59 -29.42 -34.15
CA LEU A 537 -6.03 -29.38 -34.38
C LEU A 537 -6.55 -30.82 -34.63
N VAL A 538 -7.48 -31.27 -33.82
CA VAL A 538 -8.03 -32.64 -33.84
C VAL A 538 -9.42 -32.65 -34.48
N LEU A 539 -10.24 -31.64 -34.16
CA LEU A 539 -11.62 -31.53 -34.64
C LEU A 539 -12.03 -30.06 -34.72
N ALA A 540 -12.83 -29.73 -35.71
CA ALA A 540 -13.41 -28.39 -35.82
C ALA A 540 -14.85 -28.47 -36.35
N ALA A 541 -15.70 -27.57 -35.91
CA ALA A 541 -17.05 -27.37 -36.43
C ALA A 541 -17.37 -25.88 -36.48
N LYS A 542 -18.12 -25.48 -37.49
CA LYS A 542 -18.51 -24.08 -37.68
C LYS A 542 -19.96 -23.84 -37.26
N ASN A 543 -20.17 -22.67 -36.64
CA ASN A 543 -21.49 -22.17 -36.24
C ASN A 543 -22.35 -23.22 -35.55
N THR A 544 -21.79 -23.87 -34.53
CA THR A 544 -22.45 -24.94 -33.78
C THR A 544 -22.59 -24.61 -32.29
N THR A 545 -23.61 -25.15 -31.66
CA THR A 545 -23.76 -25.16 -30.19
C THR A 545 -23.28 -26.47 -29.56
N LYS A 546 -22.93 -27.49 -30.38
CA LYS A 546 -22.49 -28.80 -29.87
C LYS A 546 -21.42 -29.39 -30.76
N LEU A 547 -20.35 -29.92 -30.14
CA LEU A 547 -19.27 -30.64 -30.82
C LEU A 547 -19.17 -32.05 -30.19
N SER A 548 -19.47 -33.08 -30.96
CA SER A 548 -19.37 -34.48 -30.49
C SER A 548 -17.91 -34.93 -30.48
N LEU A 549 -17.48 -35.56 -29.39
CA LEU A 549 -16.15 -36.12 -29.18
C LEU A 549 -16.10 -37.64 -29.31
N THR A 550 -17.16 -38.28 -29.77
CA THR A 550 -17.33 -39.75 -29.77
C THR A 550 -16.22 -40.50 -30.51
N ASN A 551 -15.59 -39.84 -31.49
CA ASN A 551 -14.50 -40.44 -32.29
C ASN A 551 -13.12 -39.86 -31.94
N VAL A 552 -13.02 -39.15 -30.82
CA VAL A 552 -11.75 -38.57 -30.34
C VAL A 552 -11.15 -39.48 -29.28
N ALA A 553 -9.87 -39.76 -29.36
CA ALA A 553 -9.18 -40.59 -28.36
C ALA A 553 -9.23 -39.93 -26.98
N ARG A 554 -9.29 -40.74 -25.91
CA ARG A 554 -9.22 -40.19 -24.55
C ARG A 554 -7.91 -39.49 -24.30
N GLY A 555 -7.96 -38.32 -23.64
CA GLY A 555 -6.78 -37.50 -23.40
C GLY A 555 -7.08 -36.10 -22.89
N VAL A 556 -6.08 -35.24 -22.90
CA VAL A 556 -6.17 -33.82 -22.52
C VAL A 556 -6.27 -33.00 -23.80
N TYR A 557 -7.26 -32.15 -23.88
CA TYR A 557 -7.55 -31.32 -25.04
C TYR A 557 -7.86 -29.87 -24.63
N MET A 558 -7.62 -28.95 -25.56
CA MET A 558 -8.05 -27.57 -25.49
C MET A 558 -9.17 -27.34 -26.48
N VAL A 559 -10.31 -26.88 -25.98
CA VAL A 559 -11.43 -26.42 -26.82
C VAL A 559 -11.36 -24.93 -26.97
N LYS A 560 -11.41 -24.45 -28.20
CA LYS A 560 -11.52 -23.03 -28.51
C LYS A 560 -12.86 -22.79 -29.22
N ALA A 561 -13.63 -21.85 -28.70
CA ALA A 561 -14.91 -21.44 -29.27
C ALA A 561 -14.96 -19.89 -29.31
N GLY A 562 -14.84 -19.34 -30.52
CA GLY A 562 -14.66 -17.90 -30.71
C GLY A 562 -13.37 -17.43 -30.02
N LYS A 563 -13.52 -16.56 -29.01
CA LYS A 563 -12.39 -16.06 -28.19
C LYS A 563 -12.15 -16.88 -26.92
N LYS A 564 -13.02 -17.81 -26.58
CA LYS A 564 -12.91 -18.63 -25.36
C LYS A 564 -12.19 -19.94 -25.59
N THR A 565 -11.45 -20.35 -24.57
CA THR A 565 -10.75 -21.63 -24.52
C THR A 565 -11.06 -22.34 -23.22
N ALA A 566 -11.22 -23.65 -23.26
CA ALA A 566 -11.40 -24.49 -22.08
C ALA A 566 -10.52 -25.75 -22.20
N LYS A 567 -9.93 -26.18 -21.09
CA LYS A 567 -9.26 -27.48 -21.00
C LYS A 567 -10.30 -28.55 -20.66
N ILE A 568 -10.35 -29.61 -21.44
CA ILE A 568 -11.18 -30.77 -21.17
C ILE A 568 -10.29 -32.02 -21.05
N VAL A 569 -10.72 -32.95 -20.22
CA VAL A 569 -10.06 -34.24 -20.01
C VAL A 569 -11.09 -35.33 -20.12
N PHE A 570 -10.94 -36.29 -21.01
CA PHE A 570 -11.91 -37.37 -21.18
C PHE A 570 -11.26 -38.69 -21.66
#